data_fa7c68eed9a4f0b0a239e85510a01ec8
#
_entry.id   fa7c68eed9a4f0b0a239e85510a01ec8
#
_cell.length_a   1.000
_cell.length_b   1.000
_cell.length_c   1.000
_cell.angle_alpha   90.00
_cell.angle_beta   90.00
_cell.angle_gamma   90.00
#
_symmetry.space_group_name_H-M   'P 1'
#
loop_
_entity.id
_entity.type
_entity.pdbx_description
1 polymer ?
#
loop_
_entity_poly.entity_id
_entity_poly.type
_entity_poly.pdbx_seq_one_letter_code
_entity_poly.pdbx_strand_id
1 'polypeptide(L)'
;VRAVGGGNSNRFLGVPGYCTNVALTVSNFKLPTDKVQNRLMVSVHFYDPNEYTLDAKYSEWGHTGAADKKANWGDEDNVKDVFNSLKTTYIDKGIPVYIGEMGCVSRTTDRAESFRKYYLEYICKAAKEYGLAPVYWDNGGTGSGKEESGLFNHATGDYLNNAAEIVEVMKKAIFTEDASYTLQSVYDNAPQ
;
A
#
# COMPACT_ATOMS: atom_id res chain seq x y z
N VAL A 1 9.18 7.52 24.66
CA VAL A 1 7.78 7.11 24.82
C VAL A 1 7.57 6.34 26.12
N ARG A 2 8.32 5.24 26.37
CA ARG A 2 8.08 4.36 27.55
C ARG A 2 8.24 5.09 28.91
N ALA A 3 9.19 6.01 29.00
CA ALA A 3 9.48 6.75 30.22
C ALA A 3 8.38 7.77 30.61
N VAL A 4 7.47 8.11 29.71
CA VAL A 4 6.40 9.07 29.97
C VAL A 4 5.29 8.50 30.88
N GLY A 5 5.21 7.17 30.99
CA GLY A 5 4.22 6.48 31.82
C GLY A 5 2.82 6.39 31.21
N GLY A 6 1.82 6.16 32.05
CA GLY A 6 0.43 5.93 31.63
C GLY A 6 0.28 4.67 30.78
N GLY A 7 -0.56 4.72 29.75
CA GLY A 7 -0.80 3.60 28.80
C GLY A 7 0.36 3.28 27.87
N ASN A 8 1.48 4.01 27.95
CA ASN A 8 2.60 3.83 27.02
C ASN A 8 3.36 2.49 27.21
N SER A 9 3.22 1.86 28.38
CA SER A 9 3.78 0.52 28.62
C SER A 9 3.14 -0.56 27.73
N ASN A 10 1.88 -0.37 27.30
CA ASN A 10 1.13 -1.34 26.49
C ASN A 10 1.00 -0.95 25.01
N ARG A 11 1.47 0.24 24.66
CA ARG A 11 1.33 0.78 23.31
C ARG A 11 2.27 0.07 22.33
N PHE A 12 1.77 -0.26 21.15
CA PHE A 12 2.65 -0.57 20.01
C PHE A 12 3.34 0.72 19.54
N LEU A 13 4.59 0.58 19.14
CA LEU A 13 5.39 1.68 18.59
C LEU A 13 5.77 1.32 17.15
N GLY A 14 5.23 2.07 16.20
CA GLY A 14 5.64 2.02 14.80
C GLY A 14 6.96 2.77 14.64
N VAL A 15 7.97 2.11 14.15
CA VAL A 15 9.29 2.70 13.92
C VAL A 15 9.54 2.75 12.41
N PRO A 16 9.65 3.95 11.83
CA PRO A 16 9.93 4.07 10.41
C PRO A 16 11.36 3.60 10.13
N GLY A 17 11.51 2.81 9.08
CA GLY A 17 12.81 2.51 8.50
C GLY A 17 13.40 3.75 7.82
N TYR A 18 14.62 3.63 7.30
CA TYR A 18 15.32 4.75 6.69
C TYR A 18 14.55 5.32 5.49
N CYS A 19 14.15 6.58 5.58
CA CYS A 19 13.29 7.27 4.60
C CYS A 19 11.98 6.51 4.27
N THR A 20 11.51 5.62 5.17
CA THR A 20 10.39 4.69 4.92
C THR A 20 10.53 3.82 3.66
N ASN A 21 11.68 3.88 3.00
CA ASN A 21 11.99 3.11 1.79
C ASN A 21 12.22 1.64 2.15
N VAL A 22 11.57 0.73 1.43
CA VAL A 22 11.62 -0.71 1.73
C VAL A 22 13.03 -1.28 1.56
N ALA A 23 13.70 -1.01 0.45
CA ALA A 23 15.03 -1.57 0.18
C ALA A 23 16.07 -1.09 1.21
N LEU A 24 16.05 0.19 1.55
CA LEU A 24 16.92 0.74 2.59
C LEU A 24 16.59 0.20 3.98
N THR A 25 15.30 -0.01 4.26
CA THR A 25 14.85 -0.59 5.54
C THR A 25 15.31 -2.04 5.66
N VAL A 26 15.09 -2.86 4.66
CA VAL A 26 15.50 -4.27 4.65
C VAL A 26 17.03 -4.42 4.77
N SER A 27 17.78 -3.55 4.07
CA SER A 27 19.24 -3.68 4.01
C SER A 27 19.98 -3.12 5.23
N ASN A 28 19.44 -2.04 5.84
CA ASN A 28 20.22 -1.25 6.79
C ASN A 28 19.55 -1.01 8.15
N PHE A 29 18.21 -1.14 8.22
CA PHE A 29 17.50 -0.78 9.43
C PHE A 29 17.64 -1.86 10.52
N LYS A 30 18.06 -1.43 11.69
CA LYS A 30 18.09 -2.25 12.90
C LYS A 30 17.00 -1.76 13.85
N LEU A 31 16.09 -2.67 14.21
CA LEU A 31 15.03 -2.36 15.14
C LEU A 31 15.65 -1.94 16.49
N PRO A 32 15.22 -0.83 17.10
CA PRO A 32 15.76 -0.40 18.37
C PRO A 32 15.38 -1.38 19.50
N THR A 33 16.14 -1.37 20.57
CA THR A 33 15.79 -2.14 21.77
C THR A 33 14.62 -1.44 22.49
N ASP A 34 13.58 -2.21 22.85
CA ASP A 34 12.48 -1.75 23.68
C ASP A 34 12.47 -2.48 25.02
N LYS A 35 12.04 -1.77 26.09
CA LYS A 35 11.83 -2.35 27.41
C LYS A 35 10.61 -3.28 27.48
N VAL A 36 9.71 -3.15 26.52
CA VAL A 36 8.48 -3.96 26.41
C VAL A 36 8.62 -4.88 25.20
N GLN A 37 8.59 -6.18 25.47
CA GLN A 37 8.73 -7.18 24.41
C GLN A 37 7.53 -7.21 23.47
N ASN A 38 7.79 -7.47 22.18
CA ASN A 38 6.77 -7.68 21.15
C ASN A 38 5.80 -6.48 20.99
N ARG A 39 6.31 -5.24 21.14
CA ARG A 39 5.53 -4.00 21.00
C ARG A 39 6.14 -3.02 19.98
N LEU A 40 7.10 -3.47 19.19
CA LEU A 40 7.63 -2.69 18.06
C LEU A 40 7.07 -3.22 16.75
N MET A 41 6.80 -2.32 15.84
CA MET A 41 6.40 -2.59 14.45
C MET A 41 7.28 -1.77 13.52
N VAL A 42 7.57 -2.29 12.35
CA VAL A 42 8.30 -1.55 11.29
C VAL A 42 7.29 -0.82 10.40
N SER A 43 7.60 0.43 10.06
CA SER A 43 6.83 1.23 9.11
C SER A 43 7.63 1.45 7.84
N VAL A 44 7.00 1.22 6.69
CA VAL A 44 7.51 1.55 5.36
C VAL A 44 6.43 2.24 4.55
N HIS A 45 6.81 2.91 3.45
CA HIS A 45 5.86 3.41 2.45
C HIS A 45 6.05 2.64 1.14
N PHE A 46 4.98 2.52 0.35
CA PHE A 46 5.03 1.82 -0.92
C PHE A 46 4.23 2.56 -1.99
N TYR A 47 4.93 3.05 -3.00
CA TYR A 47 4.35 3.79 -4.12
C TYR A 47 4.93 3.35 -5.47
N ASP A 48 5.50 2.13 -5.54
CA ASP A 48 6.10 1.65 -6.79
C ASP A 48 5.06 1.28 -7.85
N PRO A 49 5.23 1.75 -9.09
CA PRO A 49 6.18 2.77 -9.52
C PRO A 49 5.58 4.18 -9.32
N ASN A 50 6.35 5.10 -8.76
CA ASN A 50 5.88 6.45 -8.40
C ASN A 50 5.40 7.27 -9.60
N GLU A 51 5.90 7.00 -10.79
CA GLU A 51 5.44 7.64 -12.03
C GLU A 51 3.98 7.28 -12.37
N TYR A 52 3.51 6.13 -11.86
CA TYR A 52 2.11 5.74 -11.97
C TYR A 52 1.28 6.22 -10.77
N THR A 53 1.77 5.99 -9.56
CA THR A 53 0.99 6.17 -8.34
C THR A 53 0.88 7.61 -7.87
N LEU A 54 1.93 8.42 -8.05
CA LEU A 54 2.01 9.80 -7.57
C LEU A 54 2.05 10.84 -8.70
N ASP A 55 2.84 10.61 -9.74
CA ASP A 55 3.08 11.63 -10.79
C ASP A 55 2.01 11.63 -11.90
N ALA A 56 1.18 10.60 -11.99
CA ALA A 56 0.21 10.41 -13.07
C ALA A 56 0.82 10.44 -14.48
N LYS A 57 2.14 10.19 -14.60
CA LYS A 57 2.82 10.13 -15.88
C LYS A 57 2.31 8.99 -16.75
N TYR A 58 2.00 7.87 -16.13
CA TYR A 58 1.44 6.69 -16.76
C TYR A 58 -0.01 6.49 -16.34
N SER A 59 -0.83 5.99 -17.26
CA SER A 59 -2.26 5.77 -17.03
C SER A 59 -2.64 4.31 -16.77
N GLU A 60 -1.72 3.38 -17.04
CA GLU A 60 -1.93 1.94 -16.91
C GLU A 60 -0.79 1.31 -16.08
N TRP A 61 -1.07 0.12 -15.51
CA TRP A 61 -0.13 -0.60 -14.65
C TRP A 61 -0.28 -2.12 -14.84
N GLY A 62 0.80 -2.84 -14.56
CA GLY A 62 0.79 -4.29 -14.53
C GLY A 62 0.98 -4.94 -15.91
N HIS A 63 0.83 -6.26 -15.94
CA HIS A 63 1.17 -7.07 -17.11
C HIS A 63 0.29 -6.78 -18.34
N THR A 64 -0.97 -6.38 -18.15
CA THR A 64 -1.92 -6.07 -19.23
C THR A 64 -1.85 -4.62 -19.72
N GLY A 65 -1.17 -3.74 -18.98
CA GLY A 65 -1.01 -2.34 -19.40
C GLY A 65 -0.21 -2.21 -20.70
N ALA A 66 -0.64 -1.29 -21.58
CA ALA A 66 0.06 -1.03 -22.83
C ALA A 66 1.48 -0.49 -22.58
N ALA A 67 2.43 -0.94 -23.38
CA ALA A 67 3.86 -0.65 -23.14
C ALA A 67 4.21 0.83 -23.14
N ASP A 68 3.48 1.65 -23.89
CA ASP A 68 3.63 3.12 -23.95
C ASP A 68 2.87 3.87 -22.85
N LYS A 69 2.02 3.17 -22.09
CA LYS A 69 1.16 3.76 -21.04
C LYS A 69 1.50 3.29 -19.62
N LYS A 70 2.50 2.45 -19.46
CA LYS A 70 2.97 1.95 -18.17
C LYS A 70 4.47 2.16 -17.98
N ALA A 71 4.91 2.17 -16.73
CA ALA A 71 6.33 2.09 -16.40
C ALA A 71 6.90 0.74 -16.82
N ASN A 72 8.19 0.70 -17.09
CA ASN A 72 8.91 -0.54 -17.42
C ASN A 72 9.45 -1.25 -16.16
N TRP A 73 8.97 -0.86 -14.98
CA TRP A 73 9.31 -1.43 -13.67
C TRP A 73 8.13 -1.28 -12.71
N GLY A 74 8.20 -1.90 -11.55
CA GLY A 74 7.21 -1.71 -10.47
C GLY A 74 5.89 -2.41 -10.73
N ASP A 75 5.90 -3.51 -11.51
CA ASP A 75 4.75 -4.35 -11.80
C ASP A 75 4.45 -5.37 -10.68
N GLU A 76 3.61 -6.34 -10.97
CA GLU A 76 3.16 -7.35 -10.01
C GLU A 76 4.33 -8.18 -9.44
N ASP A 77 5.36 -8.44 -10.23
CA ASP A 77 6.53 -9.17 -9.76
C ASP A 77 7.35 -8.32 -8.77
N ASN A 78 7.54 -7.03 -9.07
CA ASN A 78 8.14 -6.11 -8.11
C ASN A 78 7.39 -6.07 -6.77
N VAL A 79 6.06 -6.04 -6.80
CA VAL A 79 5.24 -6.07 -5.56
C VAL A 79 5.52 -7.33 -4.75
N LYS A 80 5.52 -8.50 -5.41
CA LYS A 80 5.80 -9.78 -4.77
C LYS A 80 7.20 -9.81 -4.15
N ASP A 81 8.21 -9.38 -4.89
CA ASP A 81 9.60 -9.37 -4.43
C ASP A 81 9.79 -8.44 -3.22
N VAL A 82 9.25 -7.22 -3.31
CA VAL A 82 9.33 -6.22 -2.24
C VAL A 82 8.61 -6.70 -0.98
N PHE A 83 7.38 -7.22 -1.10
CA PHE A 83 6.62 -7.67 0.06
C PHE A 83 7.19 -8.96 0.66
N ASN A 84 7.73 -9.86 -0.17
CA ASN A 84 8.44 -11.03 0.31
C ASN A 84 9.71 -10.65 1.10
N SER A 85 10.44 -9.62 0.66
CA SER A 85 11.61 -9.13 1.38
C SER A 85 11.26 -8.61 2.78
N LEU A 86 10.14 -7.91 2.94
CA LEU A 86 9.62 -7.48 4.24
C LEU A 86 9.18 -8.66 5.10
N LYS A 87 8.46 -9.62 4.47
CA LYS A 87 8.00 -10.83 5.16
C LYS A 87 9.18 -11.61 5.74
N THR A 88 10.15 -11.96 4.93
CA THR A 88 11.30 -12.78 5.36
C THR A 88 12.22 -12.05 6.33
N THR A 89 12.32 -10.72 6.22
CA THR A 89 13.18 -9.92 7.11
C THR A 89 12.56 -9.70 8.49
N TYR A 90 11.24 -9.49 8.56
CA TYR A 90 10.54 -9.06 9.77
C TYR A 90 9.39 -9.98 10.18
N ILE A 91 8.38 -10.20 9.32
CA ILE A 91 7.15 -10.92 9.68
C ILE A 91 7.44 -12.34 10.16
N ASP A 92 8.27 -13.08 9.43
CA ASP A 92 8.65 -14.47 9.79
C ASP A 92 9.46 -14.54 11.09
N LYS A 93 9.94 -13.40 11.59
CA LYS A 93 10.61 -13.26 12.89
C LYS A 93 9.69 -12.70 13.98
N GLY A 94 8.39 -12.61 13.73
CA GLY A 94 7.42 -12.11 14.69
C GLY A 94 7.40 -10.59 14.85
N ILE A 95 8.00 -9.83 13.92
CA ILE A 95 8.01 -8.37 13.93
C ILE A 95 6.95 -7.87 12.94
N PRO A 96 5.84 -7.27 13.40
CA PRO A 96 4.82 -6.75 12.50
C PRO A 96 5.35 -5.62 11.62
N VAL A 97 4.89 -5.58 10.37
CA VAL A 97 5.18 -4.50 9.42
C VAL A 97 3.86 -3.90 8.93
N TYR A 98 3.80 -2.58 8.87
CA TYR A 98 2.71 -1.90 8.18
C TYR A 98 3.26 -0.98 7.10
N ILE A 99 2.52 -0.90 6.00
CA ILE A 99 2.75 0.05 4.93
C ILE A 99 2.05 1.33 5.37
N GLY A 100 2.80 2.25 5.98
CA GLY A 100 2.27 3.46 6.61
C GLY A 100 1.68 4.46 5.61
N GLU A 101 2.11 4.36 4.36
CA GLU A 101 1.50 5.05 3.23
C GLU A 101 1.55 4.18 1.99
N MET A 102 0.45 4.14 1.28
CA MET A 102 0.29 3.65 -0.08
C MET A 102 -0.89 4.38 -0.72
N GLY A 103 -0.96 4.42 -2.02
CA GLY A 103 -2.06 5.08 -2.70
C GLY A 103 -1.85 5.12 -4.21
N CYS A 104 -2.82 5.68 -4.89
CA CYS A 104 -2.75 5.92 -6.33
C CYS A 104 -3.65 7.10 -6.69
N VAL A 105 -3.11 8.03 -7.45
CA VAL A 105 -3.81 9.25 -7.87
C VAL A 105 -5.03 8.95 -8.74
N SER A 106 -6.03 9.82 -8.66
CA SER A 106 -7.28 9.74 -9.44
C SER A 106 -7.03 9.89 -10.93
N ARG A 107 -7.86 9.26 -11.74
CA ARG A 107 -7.75 9.23 -13.21
C ARG A 107 -8.94 9.91 -13.88
N THR A 108 -8.79 10.20 -15.16
CA THR A 108 -9.79 10.96 -15.94
C THR A 108 -10.58 10.10 -16.94
N THR A 109 -10.17 8.84 -17.15
CA THR A 109 -10.83 7.93 -18.08
C THR A 109 -11.19 6.62 -17.39
N ASP A 110 -12.27 5.98 -17.79
CA ASP A 110 -12.75 4.71 -17.23
C ASP A 110 -11.68 3.61 -17.32
N ARG A 111 -10.94 3.57 -18.44
CA ARG A 111 -9.84 2.61 -18.61
C ARG A 111 -8.74 2.86 -17.58
N ALA A 112 -8.29 4.08 -17.40
CA ALA A 112 -7.24 4.40 -16.43
C ALA A 112 -7.71 4.17 -14.98
N GLU A 113 -8.99 4.43 -14.66
CA GLU A 113 -9.58 4.11 -13.37
C GLU A 113 -9.71 2.60 -13.13
N SER A 114 -9.96 1.79 -14.17
CA SER A 114 -9.93 0.34 -14.02
C SER A 114 -8.55 -0.18 -13.61
N PHE A 115 -7.47 0.39 -14.16
CA PHE A 115 -6.11 0.07 -13.75
C PHE A 115 -5.78 0.59 -12.34
N ARG A 116 -6.31 1.75 -11.94
CA ARG A 116 -6.17 2.25 -10.56
C ARG A 116 -6.84 1.30 -9.55
N LYS A 117 -8.05 0.83 -9.85
CA LYS A 117 -8.76 -0.18 -9.03
C LYS A 117 -7.94 -1.46 -8.95
N TYR A 118 -7.45 -1.96 -10.08
CA TYR A 118 -6.63 -3.16 -10.15
C TYR A 118 -5.35 -3.03 -9.31
N TYR A 119 -4.60 -1.91 -9.45
CA TYR A 119 -3.42 -1.64 -8.64
C TYR A 119 -3.73 -1.71 -7.14
N LEU A 120 -4.74 -0.98 -6.69
CA LEU A 120 -5.09 -0.92 -5.27
C LEU A 120 -5.61 -2.26 -4.74
N GLU A 121 -6.39 -3.00 -5.54
CA GLU A 121 -6.83 -4.36 -5.21
C GLU A 121 -5.62 -5.29 -5.06
N TYR A 122 -4.69 -5.24 -6.03
CA TYR A 122 -3.49 -6.08 -6.03
C TYR A 122 -2.58 -5.79 -4.83
N ILE A 123 -2.27 -4.51 -4.57
CA ILE A 123 -1.45 -4.11 -3.42
C ILE A 123 -2.09 -4.55 -2.09
N CYS A 124 -3.37 -4.29 -1.90
CA CYS A 124 -4.06 -4.69 -0.68
C CYS A 124 -4.13 -6.21 -0.52
N LYS A 125 -4.41 -6.95 -1.60
CA LYS A 125 -4.43 -8.41 -1.59
C LYS A 125 -3.05 -9.00 -1.31
N ALA A 126 -2.02 -8.49 -1.96
CA ALA A 126 -0.64 -8.88 -1.69
C ALA A 126 -0.26 -8.58 -0.23
N ALA A 127 -0.57 -7.38 0.28
CA ALA A 127 -0.31 -7.03 1.67
C ALA A 127 -0.93 -8.06 2.63
N LYS A 128 -2.20 -8.44 2.43
CA LYS A 128 -2.87 -9.49 3.22
C LYS A 128 -2.11 -10.81 3.16
N GLU A 129 -1.73 -11.28 1.98
CA GLU A 129 -1.09 -12.59 1.81
C GLU A 129 0.35 -12.63 2.37
N TYR A 130 1.05 -11.52 2.32
CA TYR A 130 2.40 -11.40 2.93
C TYR A 130 2.37 -11.00 4.42
N GLY A 131 1.19 -10.78 5.02
CA GLY A 131 1.04 -10.46 6.44
C GLY A 131 1.35 -9.00 6.79
N LEU A 132 1.23 -8.10 5.81
CA LEU A 132 1.42 -6.66 5.98
C LEU A 132 0.08 -5.95 6.21
N ALA A 133 0.09 -4.81 6.88
CA ALA A 133 -1.09 -3.96 7.06
C ALA A 133 -0.96 -2.69 6.21
N PRO A 134 -1.72 -2.54 5.11
CA PRO A 134 -1.66 -1.34 4.27
C PRO A 134 -2.51 -0.22 4.85
N VAL A 135 -1.99 1.01 4.78
CA VAL A 135 -2.69 2.24 5.15
C VAL A 135 -2.70 3.17 3.95
N TYR A 136 -3.90 3.51 3.47
CA TYR A 136 -4.05 4.42 2.34
C TYR A 136 -3.74 5.86 2.76
N TRP A 137 -2.94 6.56 1.96
CA TRP A 137 -2.67 7.98 2.13
C TRP A 137 -3.72 8.83 1.42
N ASP A 138 -4.73 9.25 2.17
CA ASP A 138 -5.72 10.22 1.72
C ASP A 138 -5.21 11.64 1.98
N ASN A 139 -4.69 12.28 0.95
CA ASN A 139 -4.14 13.63 1.06
C ASN A 139 -5.19 14.75 0.89
N GLY A 140 -6.47 14.40 0.70
CA GLY A 140 -7.56 15.35 0.49
C GLY A 140 -7.56 16.03 -0.87
N GLY A 141 -6.68 15.63 -1.80
CA GLY A 141 -6.67 16.13 -3.17
C GLY A 141 -7.96 15.76 -3.93
N THR A 142 -8.60 16.73 -4.56
CA THR A 142 -9.95 16.57 -5.14
C THR A 142 -9.95 16.46 -6.66
N GLY A 143 -8.80 16.64 -7.28
CA GLY A 143 -8.64 16.62 -8.74
C GLY A 143 -8.16 15.28 -9.28
N SER A 144 -7.45 15.35 -10.39
CA SER A 144 -6.74 14.25 -11.02
C SER A 144 -5.35 14.73 -11.47
N GLY A 145 -4.38 13.84 -11.49
CA GLY A 145 -3.01 14.17 -11.84
C GLY A 145 -2.07 14.01 -10.65
N LYS A 146 -0.96 14.74 -10.68
CA LYS A 146 0.10 14.59 -9.68
C LYS A 146 -0.42 14.83 -8.26
N GLU A 147 -0.22 13.83 -7.40
CA GLU A 147 -0.57 13.84 -5.98
C GLU A 147 -2.06 14.04 -5.64
N GLU A 148 -2.96 13.90 -6.61
CA GLU A 148 -4.40 14.01 -6.40
C GLU A 148 -4.98 12.64 -6.02
N SER A 149 -4.80 12.22 -4.76
CA SER A 149 -5.16 10.88 -4.25
C SER A 149 -6.26 10.87 -3.20
N GLY A 150 -6.96 12.00 -2.98
CA GLY A 150 -8.02 12.10 -2.00
C GLY A 150 -9.18 11.14 -2.25
N LEU A 151 -9.69 10.55 -1.17
CA LEU A 151 -10.89 9.69 -1.15
C LEU A 151 -12.07 10.39 -0.48
N PHE A 152 -11.77 11.28 0.49
CA PHE A 152 -12.80 11.93 1.29
C PHE A 152 -12.64 13.44 1.24
N ASN A 153 -13.76 14.15 1.24
CA ASN A 153 -13.79 15.55 1.57
C ASN A 153 -13.53 15.70 3.08
N HIS A 154 -12.38 16.21 3.46
CA HIS A 154 -11.98 16.30 4.85
C HIS A 154 -12.85 17.24 5.70
N ALA A 155 -13.65 18.13 5.09
CA ALA A 155 -14.56 19.01 5.81
C ALA A 155 -15.92 18.36 6.10
N THR A 156 -16.41 17.48 5.19
CA THR A 156 -17.76 16.88 5.30
C THR A 156 -17.74 15.39 5.60
N GLY A 157 -16.63 14.70 5.30
CA GLY A 157 -16.52 13.24 5.37
C GLY A 157 -17.14 12.49 4.19
N ASP A 158 -17.66 13.21 3.18
CA ASP A 158 -18.26 12.60 1.99
C ASP A 158 -17.19 12.02 1.07
N TYR A 159 -17.53 10.97 0.33
CA TYR A 159 -16.66 10.44 -0.72
C TYR A 159 -16.46 11.44 -1.86
N LEU A 160 -15.23 11.50 -2.36
CA LEU A 160 -14.86 12.27 -3.55
C LEU A 160 -15.02 11.40 -4.80
N ASN A 161 -15.65 11.92 -5.84
CA ASN A 161 -15.77 11.24 -7.13
C ASN A 161 -16.21 9.76 -7.00
N ASN A 162 -15.39 8.83 -7.51
CA ASN A 162 -15.58 7.38 -7.43
C ASN A 162 -14.93 6.73 -6.20
N ALA A 163 -14.56 7.49 -5.19
CA ALA A 163 -13.81 6.99 -4.04
C ALA A 163 -14.54 5.87 -3.27
N ALA A 164 -15.88 5.87 -3.25
CA ALA A 164 -16.64 4.78 -2.66
C ALA A 164 -16.28 3.42 -3.29
N GLU A 165 -16.14 3.35 -4.62
CA GLU A 165 -15.74 2.14 -5.33
C GLU A 165 -14.30 1.75 -5.02
N ILE A 166 -13.39 2.72 -4.92
CA ILE A 166 -11.98 2.50 -4.54
C ILE A 166 -11.88 1.91 -3.14
N VAL A 167 -12.63 2.46 -2.18
CA VAL A 167 -12.66 1.95 -0.80
C VAL A 167 -13.21 0.52 -0.77
N GLU A 168 -14.28 0.21 -1.50
CA GLU A 168 -14.85 -1.14 -1.54
C GLU A 168 -13.88 -2.16 -2.17
N VAL A 169 -13.12 -1.78 -3.21
CA VAL A 169 -12.08 -2.64 -3.80
C VAL A 169 -11.00 -2.98 -2.76
N MET A 170 -10.49 -2.00 -2.04
CA MET A 170 -9.50 -2.23 -0.98
C MET A 170 -10.06 -3.07 0.17
N LYS A 171 -11.29 -2.79 0.62
CA LYS A 171 -11.97 -3.58 1.66
C LYS A 171 -12.16 -5.04 1.22
N LYS A 172 -12.63 -5.27 -0.01
CA LYS A 172 -12.74 -6.61 -0.59
C LYS A 172 -11.40 -7.34 -0.52
N ALA A 173 -10.31 -6.70 -0.96
CA ALA A 173 -8.98 -7.29 -0.97
C ALA A 173 -8.50 -7.74 0.42
N ILE A 174 -8.80 -6.96 1.45
CA ILE A 174 -8.35 -7.23 2.83
C ILE A 174 -9.30 -8.19 3.57
N PHE A 175 -10.62 -8.01 3.46
CA PHE A 175 -11.58 -8.66 4.36
C PHE A 175 -12.29 -9.87 3.76
N THR A 176 -12.17 -10.12 2.44
CA THR A 176 -12.76 -11.33 1.85
C THR A 176 -12.00 -12.58 2.31
N GLU A 177 -12.75 -13.55 2.85
CA GLU A 177 -12.22 -14.84 3.33
C GLU A 177 -12.47 -16.00 2.35
N ASP A 178 -12.95 -15.71 1.14
CA ASP A 178 -13.14 -16.72 0.09
C ASP A 178 -11.77 -17.27 -0.37
N ALA A 179 -11.60 -18.58 -0.24
CA ALA A 179 -10.35 -19.26 -0.60
C ALA A 179 -10.03 -19.19 -2.11
N SER A 180 -11.03 -18.97 -2.97
CA SER A 180 -10.82 -18.76 -4.41
C SER A 180 -10.34 -17.35 -4.75
N TYR A 181 -10.50 -16.40 -3.84
CA TYR A 181 -10.04 -15.01 -4.00
C TYR A 181 -8.58 -14.88 -3.56
N THR A 182 -7.68 -15.22 -4.44
CA THR A 182 -6.22 -15.22 -4.24
C THR A 182 -5.55 -14.05 -4.96
N LEU A 183 -4.29 -13.78 -4.65
CA LEU A 183 -3.49 -12.82 -5.42
C LEU A 183 -3.41 -13.21 -6.90
N GLN A 184 -3.33 -14.52 -7.19
CA GLN A 184 -3.36 -15.01 -8.56
C GLN A 184 -4.72 -14.72 -9.24
N SER A 185 -5.85 -14.92 -8.54
CA SER A 185 -7.15 -14.59 -9.12
C SER A 185 -7.32 -13.09 -9.40
N VAL A 186 -6.71 -12.22 -8.61
CA VAL A 186 -6.68 -10.77 -8.89
C VAL A 186 -5.83 -10.51 -10.14
N TYR A 187 -4.66 -11.14 -10.26
CA TYR A 187 -3.79 -11.06 -11.43
C TYR A 187 -4.51 -11.49 -12.72
N ASP A 188 -5.20 -12.64 -12.69
CA ASP A 188 -5.91 -13.20 -13.84
C ASP A 188 -7.08 -12.33 -14.31
N ASN A 189 -7.63 -11.49 -13.41
CA ASN A 189 -8.73 -10.56 -13.70
C ASN A 189 -8.26 -9.12 -13.96
N ALA A 190 -6.99 -8.92 -14.29
CA ALA A 190 -6.46 -7.60 -14.65
C ALA A 190 -7.26 -6.97 -15.81
N PRO A 191 -7.39 -5.63 -15.87
CA PRO A 191 -8.05 -4.93 -16.98
C PRO A 191 -7.43 -5.28 -18.33
N GLN A 192 -8.26 -5.42 -19.38
CA GLN A 192 -7.86 -5.76 -20.75
C GLN A 192 -7.85 -4.52 -21.65
#